data_86d5a10040a30189ef875f09b9eae903
#
_entry.id   86d5a10040a30189ef875f09b9eae903
#
_cell.length_a   1.000
_cell.length_b   1.000
_cell.length_c   1.000
_cell.angle_alpha   90.00
_cell.angle_beta   90.00
_cell.angle_gamma   90.00
#
_symmetry.space_group_name_H-M   'P 1'
#
loop_
_entity.id
_entity.type
_entity.pdbx_description
1 polymer ?
#
loop_
_entity_poly.entity_id
_entity_poly.type
_entity_poly.pdbx_seq_one_letter_code
_entity_poly.pdbx_strand_id
1 'polypeptide(L)'
;MKIMILGVGAQGSTVARRMALEDKVTEIICADSDHTAVEELVKELKKARGVEIDARNKDSIIKAAEGVDLIVNALPLPFAPNVMEAALSVKANYQDFAATDVLTEKWEDGVQLMYDEYGKRFREIDRLAVIGTGSAPGLICVAARKAMNYLDTCETIYNIVYEGLEPERFLPYWWSPVTALSDMSEDAWAYVNGEIIRTAPFSLPLTRKYDYMSEPV
;
A
#
# COMPACT_ATOMS: atom_id res chain seq x y z
N MET A 1 21.63 -0.06 4.21
CA MET A 1 20.28 -0.09 4.77
C MET A 1 19.76 -1.51 4.63
N LYS A 2 19.22 -2.06 5.71
CA LYS A 2 18.59 -3.38 5.78
C LYS A 2 17.08 -3.24 5.72
N ILE A 3 16.44 -3.89 4.76
CA ILE A 3 15.00 -3.75 4.50
C ILE A 3 14.31 -5.09 4.72
N MET A 4 13.18 -5.10 5.40
CA MET A 4 12.27 -6.23 5.43
C MET A 4 11.04 -5.94 4.56
N ILE A 5 10.68 -6.87 3.69
CA ILE A 5 9.49 -6.82 2.86
C ILE A 5 8.55 -7.92 3.32
N LEU A 6 7.40 -7.52 3.83
CA LEU A 6 6.33 -8.39 4.30
C LEU A 6 5.26 -8.54 3.22
N GLY A 7 5.05 -9.77 2.80
CA GLY A 7 4.25 -10.11 1.63
C GLY A 7 5.11 -10.10 0.36
N VAL A 8 5.33 -11.28 -0.26
CA VAL A 8 6.10 -11.42 -1.50
C VAL A 8 5.21 -11.69 -2.72
N GLY A 9 3.96 -11.31 -2.64
CA GLY A 9 3.05 -11.28 -3.79
C GLY A 9 3.50 -10.30 -4.88
N ALA A 10 2.61 -9.94 -5.79
CA ALA A 10 2.92 -9.09 -6.96
C ALA A 10 3.65 -7.78 -6.59
N GLN A 11 3.17 -7.07 -5.57
CA GLN A 11 3.75 -5.79 -5.16
C GLN A 11 5.08 -5.99 -4.42
N GLY A 12 5.11 -6.82 -3.38
CA GLY A 12 6.31 -7.00 -2.57
C GLY A 12 7.47 -7.61 -3.33
N SER A 13 7.24 -8.57 -4.22
CA SER A 13 8.28 -9.13 -5.09
C SER A 13 8.85 -8.09 -6.05
N THR A 14 8.01 -7.21 -6.58
CA THR A 14 8.45 -6.09 -7.44
C THR A 14 9.34 -5.13 -6.67
N VAL A 15 8.95 -4.77 -5.45
CA VAL A 15 9.77 -3.91 -4.58
C VAL A 15 11.08 -4.59 -4.23
N ALA A 16 11.06 -5.88 -3.88
CA ALA A 16 12.29 -6.62 -3.57
C ALA A 16 13.28 -6.59 -4.74
N ARG A 17 12.81 -6.89 -5.95
CA ARG A 17 13.63 -6.81 -7.16
C ARG A 17 14.20 -5.41 -7.39
N ARG A 18 13.37 -4.38 -7.20
CA ARG A 18 13.83 -2.99 -7.38
C ARG A 18 14.85 -2.58 -6.33
N MET A 19 14.61 -2.90 -5.06
CA MET A 19 15.51 -2.56 -3.96
C MET A 19 16.83 -3.32 -4.02
N ALA A 20 16.85 -4.52 -4.59
CA ALA A 20 18.09 -5.28 -4.79
C ALA A 20 19.11 -4.58 -5.73
N LEU A 21 18.64 -3.66 -6.57
CA LEU A 21 19.46 -2.87 -7.47
C LEU A 21 20.05 -1.60 -6.81
N GLU A 22 19.57 -1.23 -5.63
CA GLU A 22 20.00 -0.03 -4.94
C GLU A 22 21.30 -0.28 -4.14
N ASP A 23 22.33 0.51 -4.37
CA ASP A 23 23.63 0.37 -3.71
C ASP A 23 23.54 0.59 -2.20
N LYS A 24 22.64 1.46 -1.77
CA LYS A 24 22.42 1.76 -0.34
C LYS A 24 21.72 0.63 0.42
N VAL A 25 21.11 -0.32 -0.29
CA VAL A 25 20.48 -1.51 0.31
C VAL A 25 21.55 -2.60 0.42
N THR A 26 21.81 -3.03 1.64
CA THR A 26 22.82 -4.04 1.96
C THR A 26 22.24 -5.42 2.19
N GLU A 27 20.97 -5.50 2.65
CA GLU A 27 20.26 -6.76 2.89
C GLU A 27 18.77 -6.56 2.69
N ILE A 28 18.09 -7.55 2.10
CA ILE A 28 16.65 -7.63 1.96
C ILE A 28 16.17 -8.90 2.64
N ILE A 29 15.20 -8.76 3.56
CA ILE A 29 14.50 -9.89 4.15
C ILE A 29 13.15 -10.00 3.46
N CYS A 30 12.95 -11.05 2.67
CA CYS A 30 11.68 -11.38 2.04
C CYS A 30 10.90 -12.30 2.97
N ALA A 31 9.73 -11.87 3.43
CA ALA A 31 8.94 -12.59 4.42
C ALA A 31 7.50 -12.77 3.98
N ASP A 32 7.03 -14.01 4.04
CA ASP A 32 5.64 -14.40 3.72
C ASP A 32 5.30 -15.69 4.44
N SER A 33 4.02 -16.05 4.48
CA SER A 33 3.56 -17.37 4.90
C SER A 33 3.72 -18.44 3.82
N ASP A 34 3.86 -18.03 2.55
CA ASP A 34 4.17 -18.93 1.43
C ASP A 34 5.69 -19.10 1.30
N HIS A 35 6.19 -20.15 1.94
CA HIS A 35 7.61 -20.52 1.90
C HIS A 35 8.13 -20.70 0.46
N THR A 36 7.33 -21.28 -0.42
CA THR A 36 7.72 -21.54 -1.81
C THR A 36 7.95 -20.24 -2.57
N ALA A 37 7.01 -19.30 -2.47
CA ALA A 37 7.12 -17.99 -3.09
C ALA A 37 8.33 -17.21 -2.56
N VAL A 38 8.61 -17.30 -1.25
CA VAL A 38 9.80 -16.68 -0.64
C VAL A 38 11.08 -17.28 -1.22
N GLU A 39 11.19 -18.61 -1.24
CA GLU A 39 12.39 -19.27 -1.76
C GLU A 39 12.66 -18.99 -3.24
N GLU A 40 11.61 -18.98 -4.07
CA GLU A 40 11.74 -18.65 -5.47
C GLU A 40 12.26 -17.22 -5.67
N LEU A 41 11.68 -16.25 -4.96
CA LEU A 41 12.08 -14.87 -5.07
C LEU A 41 13.54 -14.65 -4.63
N VAL A 42 13.97 -15.22 -3.51
CA VAL A 42 15.32 -14.97 -3.00
C VAL A 42 16.41 -15.60 -3.87
N LYS A 43 16.11 -16.68 -4.62
CA LYS A 43 17.06 -17.26 -5.60
C LYS A 43 17.43 -16.26 -6.70
N GLU A 44 16.55 -15.32 -7.03
CA GLU A 44 16.79 -14.30 -8.04
C GLU A 44 17.61 -13.11 -7.52
N LEU A 45 17.72 -12.94 -6.18
CA LEU A 45 18.19 -11.71 -5.57
C LEU A 45 19.50 -11.90 -4.79
N LYS A 46 20.56 -11.24 -5.18
CA LYS A 46 21.90 -11.39 -4.58
C LYS A 46 22.00 -10.94 -3.11
N LYS A 47 21.11 -10.03 -2.67
CA LYS A 47 21.15 -9.39 -1.34
C LYS A 47 20.01 -9.86 -0.43
N ALA A 48 19.25 -10.88 -0.85
CA ALA A 48 18.03 -11.27 -0.17
C ALA A 48 18.21 -12.59 0.60
N ARG A 49 17.49 -12.70 1.70
CA ARG A 49 17.20 -13.96 2.39
C ARG A 49 15.72 -14.09 2.66
N GLY A 50 15.24 -15.33 2.73
CA GLY A 50 13.85 -15.64 3.01
C GLY A 50 13.61 -15.89 4.49
N VAL A 51 12.38 -15.55 4.92
CA VAL A 51 11.87 -15.95 6.24
C VAL A 51 10.39 -16.29 6.07
N GLU A 52 10.00 -17.48 6.50
CA GLU A 52 8.60 -17.84 6.63
C GLU A 52 8.03 -17.22 7.91
N ILE A 53 6.93 -16.48 7.80
CA ILE A 53 6.25 -15.87 8.94
C ILE A 53 4.73 -15.91 8.80
N ASP A 54 4.05 -15.98 9.94
CA ASP A 54 2.61 -15.69 10.03
C ASP A 54 2.41 -14.26 10.55
N ALA A 55 1.94 -13.36 9.68
CA ALA A 55 1.73 -11.96 10.03
C ALA A 55 0.59 -11.72 11.04
N ARG A 56 -0.22 -12.74 11.33
CA ARG A 56 -1.17 -12.70 12.45
C ARG A 56 -0.46 -12.71 13.80
N ASN A 57 0.75 -13.24 13.84
CA ASN A 57 1.60 -13.28 15.02
C ASN A 57 2.63 -12.14 14.98
N LYS A 58 2.34 -11.05 15.68
CA LYS A 58 3.22 -9.88 15.78
C LYS A 58 4.64 -10.25 16.25
N ASP A 59 4.77 -11.18 17.18
CA ASP A 59 6.08 -11.55 17.74
C ASP A 59 6.97 -12.25 16.70
N SER A 60 6.36 -12.97 15.74
CA SER A 60 7.11 -13.55 14.62
C SER A 60 7.68 -12.46 13.72
N ILE A 61 6.92 -11.38 13.47
CA ILE A 61 7.39 -10.23 12.71
C ILE A 61 8.53 -9.53 13.45
N ILE A 62 8.37 -9.25 14.74
CA ILE A 62 9.39 -8.59 15.58
C ILE A 62 10.70 -9.36 15.52
N LYS A 63 10.65 -10.69 15.74
CA LYS A 63 11.85 -11.55 15.72
C LYS A 63 12.54 -11.53 14.34
N ALA A 64 11.77 -11.58 13.26
CA ALA A 64 12.33 -11.57 11.90
C ALA A 64 12.88 -10.19 11.49
N ALA A 65 12.32 -9.11 12.04
CA ALA A 65 12.66 -7.72 11.74
C ALA A 65 13.79 -7.16 12.63
N GLU A 66 14.43 -7.97 13.47
CA GLU A 66 15.48 -7.48 14.37
C GLU A 66 16.63 -6.85 13.58
N GLY A 67 16.94 -5.59 13.90
CA GLY A 67 18.02 -4.82 13.26
C GLY A 67 17.75 -4.36 11.84
N VAL A 68 16.49 -4.34 11.36
CA VAL A 68 16.13 -3.72 10.08
C VAL A 68 15.96 -2.21 10.23
N ASP A 69 16.25 -1.47 9.16
CA ASP A 69 16.08 -0.01 9.09
C ASP A 69 14.68 0.38 8.61
N LEU A 70 14.05 -0.46 7.79
CA LEU A 70 12.76 -0.22 7.15
C LEU A 70 11.97 -1.52 7.02
N ILE A 71 10.71 -1.48 7.41
CA ILE A 71 9.71 -2.51 7.07
C ILE A 71 8.79 -1.98 5.99
N VAL A 72 8.74 -2.67 4.85
CA VAL A 72 7.78 -2.44 3.77
C VAL A 72 6.65 -3.46 3.91
N ASN A 73 5.46 -2.98 4.21
CA ASN A 73 4.26 -3.80 4.34
C ASN A 73 3.54 -3.91 2.99
N ALA A 74 3.64 -5.07 2.35
CA ALA A 74 2.93 -5.41 1.11
C ALA A 74 1.83 -6.46 1.34
N LEU A 75 1.39 -6.63 2.58
CA LEU A 75 0.29 -7.49 2.98
C LEU A 75 -1.07 -6.77 2.83
N PRO A 76 -2.18 -7.53 2.82
CA PRO A 76 -3.52 -6.96 2.90
C PRO A 76 -3.73 -6.08 4.14
N LEU A 77 -4.63 -5.09 4.03
CA LEU A 77 -4.90 -4.07 5.04
C LEU A 77 -5.07 -4.58 6.48
N PRO A 78 -5.77 -5.70 6.76
CA PRO A 78 -5.95 -6.17 8.13
C PRO A 78 -4.67 -6.47 8.90
N PHE A 79 -3.55 -6.66 8.21
CA PHE A 79 -2.25 -6.91 8.85
C PHE A 79 -1.48 -5.64 9.24
N ALA A 80 -1.88 -4.48 8.72
CA ALA A 80 -1.16 -3.23 8.93
C ALA A 80 -0.92 -2.88 10.41
N PRO A 81 -1.89 -3.02 11.34
CA PRO A 81 -1.67 -2.74 12.75
C PRO A 81 -0.55 -3.59 13.37
N ASN A 82 -0.54 -4.90 13.11
CA ASN A 82 0.51 -5.79 13.61
C ASN A 82 1.90 -5.41 13.09
N VAL A 83 1.98 -5.05 11.81
CA VAL A 83 3.26 -4.67 11.18
C VAL A 83 3.76 -3.33 11.72
N MET A 84 2.87 -2.36 11.93
CA MET A 84 3.23 -1.07 12.54
C MET A 84 3.72 -1.23 13.97
N GLU A 85 3.04 -2.05 14.77
CA GLU A 85 3.48 -2.38 16.14
C GLU A 85 4.85 -3.07 16.15
N ALA A 86 5.09 -3.96 15.19
CA ALA A 86 6.40 -4.60 15.04
C ALA A 86 7.48 -3.58 14.66
N ALA A 87 7.20 -2.68 13.71
CA ALA A 87 8.13 -1.62 13.32
C ALA A 87 8.51 -0.71 14.49
N LEU A 88 7.53 -0.30 15.31
CA LEU A 88 7.76 0.45 16.53
C LEU A 88 8.63 -0.32 17.53
N SER A 89 8.36 -1.61 17.71
CA SER A 89 9.07 -2.46 18.67
C SER A 89 10.56 -2.62 18.31
N VAL A 90 10.88 -2.79 17.02
CA VAL A 90 12.25 -2.91 16.53
C VAL A 90 12.90 -1.57 16.17
N LYS A 91 12.19 -0.48 16.35
CA LYS A 91 12.61 0.88 16.00
C LYS A 91 13.00 1.02 14.52
N ALA A 92 12.22 0.41 13.63
CA ALA A 92 12.37 0.54 12.19
C ALA A 92 11.46 1.64 11.64
N ASN A 93 11.80 2.19 10.47
CA ASN A 93 10.86 2.95 9.67
C ASN A 93 9.78 2.00 9.09
N TYR A 94 8.64 2.56 8.72
CA TYR A 94 7.50 1.82 8.17
C TYR A 94 7.04 2.42 6.85
N GLN A 95 6.65 1.57 5.92
CA GLN A 95 6.00 1.97 4.68
C GLN A 95 4.96 0.94 4.27
N ASP A 96 3.81 1.39 3.75
CA ASP A 96 2.82 0.56 3.07
C ASP A 96 2.35 1.18 1.75
N PHE A 97 1.54 0.44 0.98
CA PHE A 97 0.98 0.88 -0.30
C PHE A 97 -0.44 1.40 -0.21
N ALA A 98 -1.16 1.04 0.83
CA ALA A 98 -2.53 1.45 1.05
C ALA A 98 -2.67 1.96 2.48
N ALA A 99 -3.21 3.14 2.68
CA ALA A 99 -3.59 3.59 4.01
C ALA A 99 -4.60 2.61 4.61
N THR A 100 -4.58 2.45 5.94
CA THR A 100 -5.50 1.51 6.61
C THR A 100 -6.74 2.22 7.14
N ASP A 101 -7.88 1.58 6.98
CA ASP A 101 -9.17 1.95 7.55
C ASP A 101 -9.66 0.92 8.59
N VAL A 102 -8.89 -0.15 8.79
CA VAL A 102 -9.27 -1.26 9.68
C VAL A 102 -9.20 -0.94 11.17
N LEU A 103 -8.73 0.24 11.56
CA LEU A 103 -8.60 0.65 12.95
C LEU A 103 -9.91 1.16 13.56
N THR A 104 -10.83 1.63 12.73
CA THR A 104 -12.11 2.22 13.15
C THR A 104 -13.21 1.91 12.12
N GLU A 105 -14.48 2.08 12.54
CA GLU A 105 -15.62 1.92 11.64
C GLU A 105 -15.74 3.04 10.60
N LYS A 106 -15.11 4.19 10.88
CA LYS A 106 -15.10 5.36 9.99
C LYS A 106 -13.69 5.59 9.49
N TRP A 107 -13.56 5.70 8.18
CA TRP A 107 -12.28 5.87 7.52
C TRP A 107 -11.53 7.12 8.00
N GLU A 108 -12.22 8.26 8.12
CA GLU A 108 -11.64 9.52 8.58
C GLU A 108 -11.08 9.42 10.00
N ASP A 109 -11.79 8.72 10.89
CA ASP A 109 -11.34 8.48 12.26
C ASP A 109 -10.10 7.57 12.27
N GLY A 110 -10.07 6.57 11.39
CA GLY A 110 -8.91 5.67 11.22
C GLY A 110 -7.68 6.40 10.72
N VAL A 111 -7.82 7.26 9.71
CA VAL A 111 -6.72 8.11 9.21
C VAL A 111 -6.24 9.07 10.30
N GLN A 112 -7.16 9.70 11.05
CA GLN A 112 -6.80 10.60 12.15
C GLN A 112 -6.02 9.85 13.24
N LEU A 113 -6.47 8.67 13.63
CA LEU A 113 -5.80 7.81 14.60
C LEU A 113 -4.37 7.44 14.15
N MET A 114 -4.19 7.14 12.86
CA MET A 114 -2.87 6.86 12.29
C MET A 114 -1.92 8.05 12.47
N TYR A 115 -2.39 9.27 12.22
CA TYR A 115 -1.57 10.48 12.38
C TYR A 115 -1.31 10.83 13.84
N ASP A 116 -2.32 10.77 14.68
CA ASP A 116 -2.24 11.26 16.05
C ASP A 116 -1.52 10.27 16.97
N GLU A 117 -1.87 8.99 16.90
CA GLU A 117 -1.26 7.98 17.75
C GLU A 117 0.02 7.40 17.15
N TYR A 118 -0.09 6.76 15.99
CA TYR A 118 1.08 6.12 15.39
C TYR A 118 2.13 7.14 14.96
N GLY A 119 1.71 8.26 14.38
CA GLY A 119 2.64 9.34 14.03
C GLY A 119 3.40 9.91 15.23
N LYS A 120 2.73 10.04 16.40
CA LYS A 120 3.40 10.43 17.65
C LYS A 120 4.42 9.39 18.10
N ARG A 121 4.03 8.13 18.15
CA ARG A 121 4.88 7.01 18.58
C ARG A 121 6.12 6.84 17.68
N PHE A 122 5.98 6.97 16.35
CA PHE A 122 7.12 6.96 15.44
C PHE A 122 8.07 8.14 15.66
N ARG A 123 7.54 9.34 15.92
CA ARG A 123 8.38 10.51 16.28
C ARG A 123 9.14 10.31 17.59
N GLU A 124 8.52 9.71 18.60
CA GLU A 124 9.16 9.43 19.90
C GLU A 124 10.39 8.53 19.79
N ILE A 125 10.43 7.66 18.79
CA ILE A 125 11.57 6.76 18.53
C ILE A 125 12.48 7.25 17.40
N ASP A 126 12.28 8.48 16.91
CA ASP A 126 13.00 9.07 15.76
C ASP A 126 12.93 8.20 14.50
N ARG A 127 11.71 7.80 14.15
CA ARG A 127 11.43 7.01 12.94
C ARG A 127 10.27 7.60 12.17
N LEU A 128 10.20 7.22 10.89
CA LEU A 128 9.19 7.66 9.94
C LEU A 128 8.25 6.51 9.58
N ALA A 129 6.95 6.80 9.55
CA ALA A 129 5.95 5.96 8.89
C ALA A 129 5.39 6.71 7.69
N VAL A 130 5.42 6.07 6.51
CA VAL A 130 4.83 6.61 5.28
C VAL A 130 3.78 5.63 4.80
N ILE A 131 2.53 6.05 4.87
CA ILE A 131 1.37 5.22 4.51
C ILE A 131 0.80 5.61 3.15
N GLY A 132 0.14 4.68 2.47
CA GLY A 132 -0.55 4.95 1.22
C GLY A 132 0.40 5.34 0.09
N THR A 133 1.51 4.63 -0.10
CA THR A 133 2.51 4.94 -1.13
C THR A 133 2.32 4.13 -2.41
N GLY A 134 1.12 3.65 -2.66
CA GLY A 134 0.77 2.90 -3.87
C GLY A 134 0.48 3.79 -5.08
N SER A 135 -0.27 3.25 -6.02
CA SER A 135 -0.78 4.01 -7.16
C SER A 135 -1.95 4.91 -6.72
N ALA A 136 -2.95 4.30 -6.09
CA ALA A 136 -4.11 4.92 -5.47
C ALA A 136 -4.45 4.19 -4.16
N PRO A 137 -4.24 4.81 -3.01
CA PRO A 137 -3.64 6.13 -2.76
C PRO A 137 -2.13 6.18 -3.03
N GLY A 138 -1.59 7.36 -3.24
CA GLY A 138 -0.15 7.62 -3.35
C GLY A 138 0.18 8.43 -4.60
N LEU A 139 0.57 7.79 -5.69
CA LEU A 139 1.04 8.48 -6.90
C LEU A 139 0.01 9.49 -7.44
N ILE A 140 -1.26 9.10 -7.53
CA ILE A 140 -2.32 9.99 -8.02
C ILE A 140 -2.53 11.21 -7.11
N CYS A 141 -2.39 11.05 -5.79
CA CYS A 141 -2.52 12.15 -4.83
C CYS A 141 -1.39 13.16 -5.01
N VAL A 142 -0.16 12.68 -5.18
CA VAL A 142 1.01 13.52 -5.43
C VAL A 142 0.91 14.21 -6.79
N ALA A 143 0.45 13.51 -7.82
CA ALA A 143 0.24 14.06 -9.15
C ALA A 143 -0.84 15.16 -9.14
N ALA A 144 -1.98 14.91 -8.49
CA ALA A 144 -3.03 15.91 -8.31
C ALA A 144 -2.51 17.14 -7.57
N ARG A 145 -1.83 16.95 -6.44
CA ARG A 145 -1.23 18.07 -5.68
C ARG A 145 -0.24 18.86 -6.51
N LYS A 146 0.58 18.20 -7.30
CA LYS A 146 1.53 18.87 -8.20
C LYS A 146 0.79 19.67 -9.28
N ALA A 147 -0.24 19.10 -9.90
CA ALA A 147 -1.03 19.78 -10.92
C ALA A 147 -1.70 21.04 -10.39
N MET A 148 -2.24 21.01 -9.18
CA MET A 148 -2.86 22.17 -8.53
C MET A 148 -1.91 23.36 -8.38
N ASN A 149 -0.59 23.14 -8.31
CA ASN A 149 0.39 24.24 -8.21
C ASN A 149 0.51 25.08 -9.50
N TYR A 150 -0.08 24.62 -10.61
CA TYR A 150 -0.11 25.32 -11.89
C TYR A 150 -1.47 25.98 -12.17
N LEU A 151 -2.39 25.95 -11.22
CA LEU A 151 -3.75 26.49 -11.33
C LEU A 151 -3.94 27.60 -10.30
N ASP A 152 -4.62 28.67 -10.69
CA ASP A 152 -5.03 29.75 -9.76
C ASP A 152 -6.15 29.26 -8.83
N THR A 153 -7.07 28.46 -9.36
CA THR A 153 -8.17 27.83 -8.64
C THR A 153 -8.38 26.40 -9.09
N CYS A 154 -8.82 25.53 -8.19
CA CYS A 154 -9.16 24.16 -8.50
C CYS A 154 -10.54 23.85 -7.90
N GLU A 155 -11.54 23.71 -8.74
CA GLU A 155 -12.91 23.44 -8.32
C GLU A 155 -13.18 21.95 -8.14
N THR A 156 -12.56 21.11 -8.98
CA THR A 156 -12.81 19.66 -8.97
C THR A 156 -11.57 18.90 -9.39
N ILE A 157 -11.32 17.76 -8.74
CA ILE A 157 -10.30 16.79 -9.10
C ILE A 157 -11.00 15.47 -9.42
N TYR A 158 -10.81 14.97 -10.64
CA TYR A 158 -11.21 13.62 -11.03
C TYR A 158 -9.98 12.72 -11.10
N ASN A 159 -9.97 11.68 -10.30
CA ASN A 159 -8.97 10.61 -10.40
C ASN A 159 -9.63 9.42 -11.10
N ILE A 160 -9.15 9.11 -12.30
CA ILE A 160 -9.69 8.02 -13.11
C ILE A 160 -8.61 7.00 -13.31
N VAL A 161 -8.90 5.76 -12.94
CA VAL A 161 -8.05 4.60 -13.20
C VAL A 161 -8.66 3.85 -14.38
N TYR A 162 -7.90 3.72 -15.45
CA TYR A 162 -8.27 2.96 -16.62
C TYR A 162 -7.30 1.81 -16.82
N GLU A 163 -7.84 0.60 -16.86
CA GLU A 163 -7.08 -0.60 -17.16
C GLU A 163 -7.48 -1.16 -18.53
N GLY A 164 -6.59 -0.99 -19.52
CA GLY A 164 -6.78 -1.46 -20.89
C GLY A 164 -5.98 -2.73 -21.19
N LEU A 165 -5.85 -3.64 -20.24
CA LEU A 165 -5.12 -4.88 -20.44
C LEU A 165 -6.03 -5.95 -21.07
N GLU A 166 -5.58 -6.51 -22.18
CA GLU A 166 -6.20 -7.67 -22.81
C GLU A 166 -5.33 -8.91 -22.55
N PRO A 167 -5.61 -9.68 -21.48
CA PRO A 167 -4.82 -10.86 -21.18
C PRO A 167 -5.14 -12.01 -22.13
N GLU A 168 -4.14 -12.82 -22.42
CA GLU A 168 -4.31 -14.06 -23.20
C GLU A 168 -5.24 -15.08 -22.53
N ARG A 169 -5.41 -14.95 -21.20
CA ARG A 169 -6.30 -15.78 -20.40
C ARG A 169 -7.22 -14.88 -19.59
N PHE A 170 -8.44 -15.35 -19.35
CA PHE A 170 -9.36 -14.65 -18.47
C PHE A 170 -8.76 -14.51 -17.07
N LEU A 171 -8.61 -13.26 -16.60
CA LEU A 171 -8.24 -12.90 -15.24
C LEU A 171 -9.36 -12.01 -14.69
N PRO A 172 -10.08 -12.47 -13.67
CA PRO A 172 -11.20 -11.67 -13.10
C PRO A 172 -10.72 -10.45 -12.31
N TYR A 173 -9.43 -10.35 -11.99
CA TYR A 173 -8.81 -9.29 -11.21
C TYR A 173 -7.30 -9.28 -11.45
N TRP A 174 -6.67 -8.10 -11.27
CA TRP A 174 -5.24 -7.86 -11.51
C TRP A 174 -4.41 -7.75 -10.22
N TRP A 175 -5.09 -7.65 -9.07
CA TRP A 175 -4.48 -7.54 -7.75
C TRP A 175 -5.09 -8.57 -6.80
N SER A 176 -5.12 -8.30 -5.49
CA SER A 176 -5.72 -9.23 -4.54
C SER A 176 -7.21 -9.47 -4.84
N PRO A 177 -7.67 -10.72 -4.95
CA PRO A 177 -9.08 -11.03 -5.15
C PRO A 177 -10.00 -10.38 -4.12
N VAL A 178 -9.58 -10.39 -2.86
CA VAL A 178 -10.34 -9.79 -1.75
C VAL A 178 -10.48 -8.30 -1.95
N THR A 179 -9.37 -7.60 -2.26
CA THR A 179 -9.40 -6.15 -2.50
C THR A 179 -10.23 -5.79 -3.72
N ALA A 180 -10.13 -6.56 -4.81
CA ALA A 180 -10.93 -6.32 -6.01
C ALA A 180 -12.42 -6.47 -5.75
N LEU A 181 -12.83 -7.45 -4.95
CA LEU A 181 -14.23 -7.63 -4.56
C LEU A 181 -14.70 -6.52 -3.61
N SER A 182 -13.88 -6.11 -2.67
CA SER A 182 -14.12 -4.98 -1.77
C SER A 182 -14.34 -3.68 -2.55
N ASP A 183 -13.46 -3.35 -3.50
CA ASP A 183 -13.57 -2.16 -4.35
C ASP A 183 -14.88 -2.11 -5.18
N MET A 184 -15.45 -3.27 -5.48
CA MET A 184 -16.70 -3.38 -6.24
C MET A 184 -17.96 -3.47 -5.38
N SER A 185 -17.86 -3.79 -4.11
CA SER A 185 -19.01 -4.09 -3.24
C SER A 185 -19.17 -3.17 -2.04
N GLU A 186 -18.10 -2.50 -1.62
CA GLU A 186 -18.14 -1.60 -0.48
C GLU A 186 -18.52 -0.17 -0.89
N ASP A 187 -19.08 0.57 0.06
CA ASP A 187 -19.39 1.97 -0.13
C ASP A 187 -18.10 2.77 -0.40
N ALA A 188 -18.16 3.66 -1.38
CA ALA A 188 -17.07 4.56 -1.71
C ALA A 188 -17.18 5.88 -0.93
N TRP A 189 -16.04 6.50 -0.71
CA TRP A 189 -15.97 7.83 -0.12
C TRP A 189 -15.82 8.89 -1.20
N ALA A 190 -16.59 9.95 -1.11
CA ALA A 190 -16.50 11.11 -1.98
C ALA A 190 -16.41 12.39 -1.16
N TYR A 191 -15.63 13.35 -1.64
CA TYR A 191 -15.59 14.69 -1.08
C TYR A 191 -16.43 15.60 -1.99
N VAL A 192 -17.58 16.03 -1.50
CA VAL A 192 -18.57 16.80 -2.26
C VAL A 192 -18.98 18.05 -1.48
N ASN A 193 -18.85 19.22 -2.09
CA ASN A 193 -19.23 20.50 -1.48
C ASN A 193 -18.60 20.76 -0.09
N GLY A 194 -17.38 20.31 0.12
CA GLY A 194 -16.68 20.52 1.39
C GLY A 194 -16.93 19.46 2.44
N GLU A 195 -17.69 18.41 2.13
CA GLU A 195 -18.03 17.32 3.06
C GLU A 195 -17.59 15.96 2.51
N ILE A 196 -17.17 15.08 3.42
CA ILE A 196 -16.92 13.67 3.10
C ILE A 196 -18.24 12.93 3.22
N ILE A 197 -18.69 12.32 2.13
CA ILE A 197 -19.92 11.54 2.06
C ILE A 197 -19.61 10.08 1.69
N ARG A 198 -20.49 9.19 2.14
CA ARG A 198 -20.49 7.79 1.74
C ARG A 198 -21.47 7.57 0.60
N THR A 199 -21.04 6.86 -0.43
CA THR A 199 -21.85 6.57 -1.62
C THR A 199 -21.84 5.08 -1.89
N ALA A 200 -22.99 4.53 -2.25
CA ALA A 200 -23.04 3.13 -2.68
C ALA A 200 -22.19 2.91 -3.94
N PRO A 201 -21.64 1.69 -4.12
CA PRO A 201 -20.89 1.37 -5.33
C PRO A 201 -21.68 1.71 -6.59
N PHE A 202 -21.01 2.29 -7.58
CA PHE A 202 -21.60 2.66 -8.88
C PHE A 202 -22.80 3.64 -8.82
N SER A 203 -23.05 4.30 -7.68
CA SER A 203 -24.18 5.21 -7.50
C SER A 203 -23.98 6.59 -8.15
N LEU A 204 -22.75 6.97 -8.47
CA LEU A 204 -22.38 8.23 -9.11
C LEU A 204 -21.67 7.98 -10.45
N PRO A 205 -22.36 7.42 -11.45
CA PRO A 205 -21.73 7.12 -12.72
C PRO A 205 -21.32 8.39 -13.45
N LEU A 206 -20.12 8.43 -13.98
CA LEU A 206 -19.57 9.50 -14.77
C LEU A 206 -19.03 8.93 -16.07
N THR A 207 -19.65 9.26 -17.19
CA THR A 207 -19.14 8.84 -18.51
C THR A 207 -18.18 9.89 -19.05
N ARG A 208 -16.96 9.48 -19.41
CA ARG A 208 -15.94 10.32 -20.03
C ARG A 208 -15.35 9.61 -21.25
N LYS A 209 -14.95 10.39 -22.24
CA LYS A 209 -14.18 9.93 -23.38
C LYS A 209 -12.91 10.75 -23.47
N TYR A 210 -11.79 10.07 -23.64
CA TYR A 210 -10.48 10.69 -23.85
C TYR A 210 -9.94 10.26 -25.22
N ASP A 211 -9.14 11.11 -25.85
CA ASP A 211 -8.63 10.89 -27.21
C ASP A 211 -7.82 9.60 -27.39
N TYR A 212 -7.25 9.08 -26.29
CA TYR A 212 -6.47 7.83 -26.27
C TYR A 212 -7.33 6.58 -26.01
N MET A 213 -8.63 6.73 -25.82
CA MET A 213 -9.54 5.62 -25.53
C MET A 213 -10.40 5.31 -26.77
N SER A 214 -10.56 4.03 -27.09
CA SER A 214 -11.43 3.56 -28.16
C SER A 214 -12.91 3.76 -27.82
N GLU A 215 -13.26 3.54 -26.54
CA GLU A 215 -14.63 3.60 -26.03
C GLU A 215 -14.71 4.58 -24.83
N PRO A 216 -15.89 5.20 -24.60
CA PRO A 216 -16.13 5.95 -23.38
C PRO A 216 -16.14 5.07 -22.13
N VAL A 217 -15.66 5.59 -21.01
CA VAL A 217 -15.69 4.95 -19.69
C VAL A 217 -16.46 5.78 -18.69
#